data_c49f61f3c919ca9f61ee7ef42f7caa53
#
_entry.id   c49f61f3c919ca9f61ee7ef42f7caa53
#
_cell.length_a   1.000
_cell.length_b   1.000
_cell.length_c   1.000
_cell.angle_alpha   90.00
_cell.angle_beta   90.00
_cell.angle_gamma   90.00
#
_symmetry.space_group_name_H-M   'P 1'
#
loop_
_entity.id
_entity.type
_entity.pdbx_description
1 polymer ?
#
loop_
_entity_poly.entity_id
_entity_poly.type
_entity_poly.pdbx_seq_one_letter_code
_entity_poly.pdbx_strand_id
1 'polypeptide(L)'
;MLVAGMPLAFADMHGDGLTIEADAVEGSTTITITGHATSSNVPVTIMVIAPNGNVVSIDQINPDSDGSFTSTIGVGGPMWKQDGEYSITAQQGSNNMNKSTVVVEVADGAVVP
;
A
#
# COMPACT_ATOMS: atom_id res chain seq x y z
N MET A 1 -10.31 -9.60 -23.60
CA MET A 1 -10.06 -9.20 -23.09
C MET A 1 -10.01 -8.95 -21.91
N LEU A 2 -9.86 -8.66 -21.42
CA LEU A 2 -9.78 -8.48 -20.40
C LEU A 2 -9.70 -7.45 -19.72
N VAL A 3 -10.28 -7.15 -18.97
CA VAL A 3 -10.16 -6.05 -18.34
C VAL A 3 -9.48 -6.23 -17.14
N ALA A 4 -8.36 -6.12 -17.18
CA ALA A 4 -7.57 -6.17 -16.08
C ALA A 4 -7.32 -4.83 -15.65
N GLY A 5 -6.91 -4.47 -14.56
CA GLY A 5 -6.52 -3.16 -14.16
C GLY A 5 -7.49 -2.38 -13.34
N MET A 6 -8.58 -2.97 -12.93
CA MET A 6 -9.42 -2.28 -12.00
C MET A 6 -8.80 -2.32 -10.62
N PRO A 7 -8.66 -1.17 -9.97
CA PRO A 7 -8.14 -1.16 -8.61
C PRO A 7 -9.11 -1.85 -7.66
N LEU A 8 -8.58 -2.61 -6.73
CA LEU A 8 -9.37 -3.33 -5.74
C LEU A 8 -9.17 -2.81 -4.34
N ALA A 9 -8.49 -1.70 -4.19
CA ALA A 9 -8.24 -1.11 -2.89
C ALA A 9 -8.83 0.28 -2.81
N PHE A 10 -9.15 0.68 -1.60
CA PHE A 10 -9.76 1.98 -1.37
C PHE A 10 -8.95 2.72 -0.35
N ALA A 11 -8.66 3.97 -0.62
CA ALA A 11 -8.07 4.84 0.38
C ALA A 11 -9.14 5.13 1.39
N ASP A 12 -8.95 4.65 2.60
CA ASP A 12 -9.96 4.69 3.59
C ASP A 12 -9.79 5.87 4.53
N MET A 13 -8.60 6.03 5.02
CA MET A 13 -8.32 7.07 5.98
C MET A 13 -7.05 7.75 5.58
N HIS A 14 -7.03 9.05 5.62
CA HIS A 14 -5.81 9.78 5.33
C HIS A 14 -5.77 11.05 6.15
N GLY A 15 -4.57 11.48 6.47
CA GLY A 15 -4.34 12.78 7.06
C GLY A 15 -4.40 13.86 5.99
N ASP A 16 -4.24 15.09 6.41
CA ASP A 16 -4.37 16.21 5.51
C ASP A 16 -3.30 16.26 4.45
N GLY A 17 -2.17 15.65 4.68
CA GLY A 17 -1.05 15.87 3.83
C GLY A 17 -0.59 14.69 3.03
N LEU A 18 -1.00 13.49 3.38
CA LEU A 18 -0.49 12.29 2.72
C LEU A 18 -1.65 11.46 2.18
N THR A 19 -1.59 11.15 0.90
CA THR A 19 -2.60 10.31 0.28
C THR A 19 -1.93 9.16 -0.44
N ILE A 20 -2.60 8.01 -0.51
CA ILE A 20 -2.14 6.87 -1.29
C ILE A 20 -3.29 6.22 -2.01
N GLU A 21 -2.95 5.56 -3.11
CA GLU A 21 -3.85 4.69 -3.85
C GLU A 21 -3.14 3.38 -4.10
N ALA A 22 -3.88 2.29 -4.07
CA ALA A 22 -3.33 0.99 -4.42
C ALA A 22 -3.92 0.55 -5.73
N ASP A 23 -3.05 0.12 -6.65
CA ASP A 23 -3.48 -0.46 -7.90
C ASP A 23 -3.21 -1.96 -7.77
N ALA A 24 -4.28 -2.71 -7.49
CA ALA A 24 -4.20 -4.13 -7.21
C ALA A 24 -5.13 -4.84 -8.18
N VAL A 25 -4.54 -5.61 -9.07
CA VAL A 25 -5.28 -6.32 -10.11
C VAL A 25 -5.57 -7.73 -9.64
N GLU A 26 -6.79 -8.17 -9.85
CA GLU A 26 -7.20 -9.53 -9.48
C GLU A 26 -6.25 -10.56 -10.06
N GLY A 27 -5.82 -11.51 -9.23
CA GLY A 27 -4.89 -12.55 -9.64
C GLY A 27 -3.44 -12.12 -9.70
N SER A 28 -3.17 -10.85 -9.42
CA SER A 28 -1.81 -10.34 -9.50
C SER A 28 -1.00 -10.70 -8.27
N THR A 29 0.29 -10.78 -8.44
CA THR A 29 1.24 -10.95 -7.35
C THR A 29 2.01 -9.66 -7.06
N THR A 30 1.52 -8.54 -7.55
CA THR A 30 2.11 -7.24 -7.23
C THR A 30 1.01 -6.23 -6.97
N ILE A 31 1.29 -5.28 -6.09
CA ILE A 31 0.43 -4.15 -5.80
C ILE A 31 1.28 -2.91 -5.97
N THR A 32 0.81 -1.97 -6.78
CA THR A 32 1.50 -0.70 -6.96
C THR A 32 0.84 0.36 -6.10
N ILE A 33 1.62 0.99 -5.25
CA ILE A 33 1.16 2.07 -4.39
C ILE A 33 1.67 3.36 -4.98
N THR A 34 0.76 4.28 -5.25
CA THR A 34 1.12 5.63 -5.65
C THR A 34 0.58 6.59 -4.61
N GLY A 35 1.28 7.67 -4.41
CA GLY A 35 0.86 8.60 -3.39
C GLY A 35 1.46 9.97 -3.58
N HIS A 36 1.04 10.86 -2.69
CA HIS A 36 1.50 12.24 -2.69
C HIS A 36 1.71 12.67 -1.25
N ALA A 37 2.90 13.13 -0.95
CA ALA A 37 3.28 13.53 0.39
C ALA A 37 3.33 15.05 0.49
N THR A 38 3.22 15.56 1.72
CA THR A 38 3.31 17.00 1.94
C THR A 38 4.72 17.54 1.83
N SER A 39 5.71 16.68 2.03
CA SER A 39 7.09 17.12 2.02
C SER A 39 7.91 16.18 1.16
N SER A 40 8.81 16.72 0.37
CA SER A 40 9.73 15.91 -0.40
C SER A 40 11.01 15.61 0.37
N ASN A 41 11.17 16.15 1.56
CA ASN A 41 12.41 16.03 2.33
C ASN A 41 12.37 14.95 3.39
N VAL A 42 11.24 14.32 3.58
CA VAL A 42 11.07 13.30 4.62
C VAL A 42 10.67 11.99 3.95
N PRO A 43 11.37 10.89 4.28
CA PRO A 43 11.01 9.61 3.66
C PRO A 43 9.61 9.16 4.05
N VAL A 44 8.98 8.41 3.15
CA VAL A 44 7.69 7.78 3.41
C VAL A 44 7.95 6.33 3.73
N THR A 45 7.41 5.86 4.84
CA THR A 45 7.49 4.45 5.23
C THR A 45 6.19 3.76 4.83
N ILE A 46 6.30 2.67 4.10
CA ILE A 46 5.16 1.88 3.69
C ILE A 46 5.22 0.55 4.40
N MET A 47 4.17 0.23 5.15
CA MET A 47 4.12 -0.96 5.98
C MET A 47 2.89 -1.77 5.59
N VAL A 48 3.06 -3.08 5.44
CA VAL A 48 1.96 -3.99 5.15
C VAL A 48 1.74 -4.88 6.34
N ILE A 49 0.49 -4.95 6.80
CA ILE A 49 0.11 -5.74 7.97
C ILE A 49 -0.90 -6.80 7.53
N ALA A 50 -0.61 -8.03 7.90
CA ALA A 50 -1.45 -9.18 7.57
C ALA A 50 -2.72 -9.21 8.43
N PRO A 51 -3.70 -10.04 8.07
CA PRO A 51 -4.94 -10.15 8.86
C PRO A 51 -4.70 -10.51 10.32
N ASN A 52 -3.63 -11.22 10.63
CA ASN A 52 -3.33 -11.59 12.03
C ASN A 52 -2.55 -10.50 12.77
N GLY A 53 -2.29 -9.37 12.14
CA GLY A 53 -1.57 -8.27 12.79
C GLY A 53 -0.07 -8.28 12.59
N ASN A 54 0.48 -9.29 11.94
CA ASN A 54 1.92 -9.34 11.70
C ASN A 54 2.32 -8.41 10.58
N VAL A 55 3.48 -7.79 10.71
CA VAL A 55 4.05 -6.97 9.65
C VAL A 55 4.70 -7.91 8.63
N VAL A 56 4.28 -7.80 7.38
CA VAL A 56 4.80 -8.67 6.33
C VAL A 56 5.73 -7.94 5.38
N SER A 57 5.74 -6.62 5.41
CA SER A 57 6.61 -5.84 4.53
C SER A 57 6.78 -4.44 5.07
N ILE A 58 7.98 -3.91 4.99
CA ILE A 58 8.27 -2.50 5.30
C ILE A 58 9.20 -2.01 4.21
N ASP A 59 8.87 -0.85 3.66
CA ASP A 59 9.70 -0.19 2.67
C ASP A 59 9.77 1.29 2.98
N GLN A 60 10.84 1.94 2.56
CA GLN A 60 11.01 3.36 2.80
C GLN A 60 11.47 4.00 1.51
N ILE A 61 10.76 5.03 1.08
CA ILE A 61 11.07 5.70 -0.18
C ILE A 61 11.08 7.21 0.03
N ASN A 62 11.85 7.87 -0.81
CA ASN A 62 11.91 9.32 -0.80
C ASN A 62 10.97 9.87 -1.86
N PRO A 63 10.07 10.78 -1.50
CA PRO A 63 9.20 11.39 -2.51
C PRO A 63 10.01 12.22 -3.51
N ASP A 64 9.44 12.37 -4.69
CA ASP A 64 9.99 13.29 -5.68
C ASP A 64 9.82 14.73 -5.22
N SER A 65 10.41 15.66 -5.94
CA SER A 65 10.38 17.06 -5.55
C SER A 65 8.98 17.63 -5.46
N ASP A 66 8.03 17.05 -6.17
CA ASP A 66 6.62 17.47 -6.10
C ASP A 66 5.83 16.71 -5.05
N GLY A 67 6.46 15.83 -4.29
CA GLY A 67 5.81 15.05 -3.25
C GLY A 67 5.29 13.71 -3.69
N SER A 68 5.33 13.39 -4.97
CA SER A 68 4.81 12.13 -5.47
C SER A 68 5.76 10.98 -5.17
N PHE A 69 5.20 9.78 -5.01
CA PHE A 69 6.00 8.58 -4.79
C PHE A 69 5.27 7.36 -5.33
N THR A 70 6.04 6.33 -5.64
CA THR A 70 5.51 5.06 -6.12
C THR A 70 6.29 3.93 -5.50
N SER A 71 5.58 2.89 -5.06
CA SER A 71 6.21 1.69 -4.53
C SER A 71 5.47 0.48 -5.06
N THR A 72 6.21 -0.59 -5.31
CA THR A 72 5.63 -1.85 -5.75
C THR A 72 5.85 -2.89 -4.68
N ILE A 73 4.76 -3.56 -4.28
CA ILE A 73 4.78 -4.55 -3.22
C ILE A 73 4.55 -5.92 -3.86
N GLY A 74 5.44 -6.88 -3.56
CA GLY A 74 5.25 -8.25 -4.00
C GLY A 74 4.32 -8.97 -3.04
N VAL A 75 3.29 -9.61 -3.60
CA VAL A 75 2.32 -10.40 -2.85
C VAL A 75 2.65 -11.86 -3.02
N GLY A 76 2.48 -12.62 -1.97
CA GLY A 76 2.77 -14.05 -2.03
C GLY A 76 4.05 -14.38 -1.29
N GLY A 77 4.39 -15.65 -1.27
CA GLY A 77 5.54 -16.11 -0.52
C GLY A 77 5.19 -16.38 0.93
N PRO A 78 6.19 -16.68 1.75
CA PRO A 78 5.92 -17.19 3.10
C PRO A 78 5.26 -16.20 4.03
N MET A 79 5.43 -14.90 3.79
CA MET A 79 4.82 -13.90 4.68
C MET A 79 3.38 -13.58 4.30
N TRP A 80 2.89 -14.09 3.18
CA TRP A 80 1.56 -13.79 2.66
C TRP A 80 0.65 -15.02 2.67
N LYS A 81 0.83 -15.88 3.66
CA LYS A 81 0.09 -17.14 3.71
C LYS A 81 -1.35 -17.00 4.11
N GLN A 82 -1.69 -15.93 4.82
CA GLN A 82 -3.06 -15.78 5.29
C GLN A 82 -3.94 -15.18 4.22
N ASP A 83 -5.15 -15.71 4.13
CA ASP A 83 -6.18 -15.10 3.31
C ASP A 83 -6.87 -14.02 4.13
N GLY A 84 -7.27 -12.95 3.47
CA GLY A 84 -8.01 -11.90 4.13
C GLY A 84 -7.50 -10.52 3.76
N GLU A 85 -7.79 -9.56 4.62
CA GLU A 85 -7.49 -8.16 4.36
C GLU A 85 -6.10 -7.82 4.87
N TYR A 86 -5.29 -7.30 3.96
CA TYR A 86 -3.97 -6.78 4.28
C TYR A 86 -4.04 -5.27 4.26
N SER A 87 -3.56 -4.65 5.33
CA SER A 87 -3.56 -3.19 5.44
C SER A 87 -2.22 -2.65 4.96
N ILE A 88 -2.26 -1.65 4.11
CA ILE A 88 -1.06 -1.00 3.60
C ILE A 88 -1.11 0.43 4.09
N THR A 89 -0.15 0.80 4.92
CA THR A 89 -0.11 2.12 5.53
C THR A 89 1.14 2.85 5.06
N ALA A 90 0.97 4.07 4.62
CA ALA A 90 2.08 4.97 4.33
C ALA A 90 2.09 6.05 5.40
N GLN A 91 3.28 6.35 5.90
CA GLN A 91 3.43 7.35 6.94
C GLN A 91 4.71 8.13 6.69
N GLN A 92 4.62 9.45 6.86
CA GLN A 92 5.76 10.32 6.70
C GLN A 92 6.11 10.90 8.06
N GLY A 93 7.28 10.52 8.57
CA GLY A 93 7.67 10.92 9.90
C GLY A 93 6.81 10.26 10.95
N SER A 94 6.70 10.86 12.13
CA SER A 94 5.92 10.32 13.23
C SER A 94 4.61 11.06 13.44
N ASN A 95 4.24 11.92 12.51
CA ASN A 95 3.03 12.72 12.64
C ASN A 95 1.84 11.96 12.07
N ASN A 96 0.81 11.75 12.88
CA ASN A 96 -0.38 11.02 12.44
C ASN A 96 -1.14 11.75 11.35
N MET A 97 -0.93 13.03 11.17
CA MET A 97 -1.57 13.76 10.09
C MET A 97 -0.99 13.40 8.72
N ASN A 98 0.17 12.78 8.69
CA ASN A 98 0.81 12.37 7.45
C ASN A 98 0.80 10.85 7.34
N LYS A 99 -0.39 10.28 7.42
CA LYS A 99 -0.58 8.84 7.41
C LYS A 99 -1.81 8.50 6.60
N SER A 100 -1.71 7.46 5.80
CA SER A 100 -2.82 7.03 4.96
C SER A 100 -2.81 5.50 4.87
N THR A 101 -3.98 4.90 4.83
CA THR A 101 -4.11 3.43 4.82
C THR A 101 -5.08 3.00 3.73
N VAL A 102 -4.71 1.95 3.00
CA VAL A 102 -5.61 1.26 2.08
C VAL A 102 -5.64 -0.22 2.46
N VAL A 103 -6.69 -0.91 2.05
CA VAL A 103 -6.87 -2.32 2.36
C VAL A 103 -6.99 -3.09 1.06
N VAL A 104 -6.29 -4.22 0.98
CA VAL A 104 -6.33 -5.10 -0.18
C VAL A 104 -6.61 -6.51 0.30
N GLU A 105 -7.50 -7.20 -0.38
CA GLU A 105 -7.80 -8.58 -0.02
C GLU A 105 -6.94 -9.55 -0.82
N VAL A 106 -6.41 -10.56 -0.12
CA VAL A 106 -5.50 -11.53 -0.70
C VAL A 106 -6.00 -12.93 -0.34
N ALA A 107 -5.94 -13.83 -1.29
CA ALA A 107 -6.21 -15.25 -1.05
C ALA A 107 -5.27 -16.07 -1.94
N ASP A 108 -4.77 -17.16 -1.39
CA ASP A 108 -3.85 -18.05 -2.11
C ASP A 108 -2.64 -17.33 -2.66
N GLY A 109 -2.19 -16.29 -1.95
CA GLY A 109 -1.00 -15.55 -2.33
C GLY A 109 -1.19 -14.60 -3.50
N ALA A 110 -2.42 -14.24 -3.82
CA ALA A 110 -2.70 -13.33 -4.93
C ALA A 110 -3.84 -12.39 -4.57
N VAL A 111 -3.89 -11.27 -5.25
CA VAL A 111 -4.95 -10.29 -5.04
C VAL A 111 -6.29 -10.88 -5.49
N VAL A 112 -7.34 -10.69 -4.69
CA VAL A 112 -8.67 -11.14 -5.03
C VAL A 112 -9.62 -9.95 -5.13
N PRO A 113 -10.73 -10.12 -5.91
CA PRO A 113 -11.71 -9.05 -6.06
C PRO A 113 -12.43 -8.74 -4.78
#